data_c840452b003db9d643cfaff06b93e5f3
#
_entry.id   c840452b003db9d643cfaff06b93e5f3
#
_cell.length_a   1.000
_cell.length_b   1.000
_cell.length_c   1.000
_cell.angle_alpha   90.00
_cell.angle_beta   90.00
_cell.angle_gamma   90.00
#
_symmetry.space_group_name_H-M   'P 1'
#
loop_
_entity.id
_entity.type
_entity.pdbx_description
1 polymer ?
#
loop_
_entity_poly.entity_id
_entity_poly.type
_entity_poly.pdbx_seq_one_letter_code
_entity_poly.pdbx_strand_id
1 'polypeptide(L)'
;MTEYRVARPEEQAALTFFGSMVFSMDGEKTDFETLIPKEYAKERSCAEHHLLAVNEQGIRGMIATLPGVMHVGELELKTGYVGTVSVHPQARGEGHMKKLMELSLTRMRENGTDISMLGGRRQRYAYFGYESGGLEYHADFRPYTVRQAMAEVDAEGFSFTPVQPGSEEEALALKLQESQPCWVNRKPFGFAAAAASYTCGAWAARKDGKFAGYLVSNGEKNSVSELVAAEGFGPAALVKAWFLQNGLERLNVTIPGWNRPLMARLSRYAEGMNLTPCEKIHILRYRPVIEALLTLKGRYTPLADGKLALEADGQTITVTVKNGAVCVTDGGEDPWKLTHREIHELLLSPFALDLQDRAPRGWFPLPWHTPVADTF
;
A
#
# COMPACT_ATOMS: atom_id res chain seq x y z
N MET A 1 -32.42 -15.89 11.95
CA MET A 1 -32.27 -14.84 10.91
C MET A 1 -30.84 -14.28 11.05
N THR A 2 -30.13 -13.97 9.94
CA THR A 2 -28.77 -13.40 10.00
C THR A 2 -28.86 -11.88 10.06
N GLU A 3 -28.24 -11.28 11.08
CA GLU A 3 -28.04 -9.85 11.23
C GLU A 3 -26.69 -9.45 10.63
N TYR A 4 -26.65 -8.30 9.93
CA TYR A 4 -25.42 -7.69 9.40
C TYR A 4 -25.21 -6.35 10.10
N ARG A 5 -24.11 -6.23 10.84
CA ARG A 5 -23.82 -5.05 11.67
C ARG A 5 -22.34 -4.85 11.91
N VAL A 6 -21.98 -3.69 12.43
CA VAL A 6 -20.63 -3.43 12.97
C VAL A 6 -20.43 -4.31 14.22
N ALA A 7 -19.23 -4.82 14.39
CA ALA A 7 -18.84 -5.54 15.59
C ALA A 7 -18.87 -4.62 16.82
N ARG A 8 -19.18 -5.20 17.98
CA ARG A 8 -19.17 -4.49 19.27
C ARG A 8 -17.80 -4.63 19.93
N PRO A 9 -17.38 -3.68 20.78
CA PRO A 9 -16.07 -3.74 21.44
C PRO A 9 -15.81 -5.05 22.20
N GLU A 10 -16.82 -5.60 22.85
CA GLU A 10 -16.74 -6.86 23.59
C GLU A 10 -16.56 -8.11 22.69
N GLU A 11 -16.77 -7.98 21.38
CA GLU A 11 -16.60 -9.06 20.41
C GLU A 11 -15.17 -9.15 19.86
N GLN A 12 -14.25 -8.27 20.29
CA GLN A 12 -12.85 -8.22 19.81
C GLN A 12 -12.17 -9.59 19.81
N ALA A 13 -12.20 -10.32 20.93
CA ALA A 13 -11.57 -11.64 21.01
C ALA A 13 -12.25 -12.67 20.08
N ALA A 14 -13.57 -12.61 19.98
CA ALA A 14 -14.33 -13.54 19.14
C ALA A 14 -14.07 -13.31 17.65
N LEU A 15 -14.00 -12.06 17.18
CA LEU A 15 -13.68 -11.75 15.77
C LEU A 15 -12.24 -12.10 15.40
N THR A 16 -11.28 -11.85 16.28
CA THR A 16 -9.87 -12.21 16.06
C THR A 16 -9.71 -13.73 15.97
N PHE A 17 -10.33 -14.47 16.89
CA PHE A 17 -10.36 -15.93 16.85
C PHE A 17 -11.05 -16.44 15.57
N PHE A 18 -12.21 -15.88 15.19
CA PHE A 18 -12.95 -16.28 14.00
C PHE A 18 -12.12 -16.10 12.73
N GLY A 19 -11.47 -14.96 12.56
CA GLY A 19 -10.57 -14.69 11.43
C GLY A 19 -9.41 -15.68 11.38
N SER A 20 -8.69 -15.84 12.49
CA SER A 20 -7.55 -16.77 12.61
C SER A 20 -7.96 -18.22 12.29
N MET A 21 -9.12 -18.65 12.82
CA MET A 21 -9.68 -19.98 12.55
C MET A 21 -9.96 -20.19 11.05
N VAL A 22 -10.68 -19.26 10.41
CA VAL A 22 -11.08 -19.41 9.00
C VAL A 22 -9.87 -19.41 8.08
N PHE A 23 -8.90 -18.54 8.30
CA PHE A 23 -7.69 -18.49 7.48
C PHE A 23 -6.79 -19.72 7.69
N SER A 24 -6.74 -20.26 8.91
CA SER A 24 -5.98 -21.49 9.20
C SER A 24 -6.58 -22.75 8.52
N MET A 25 -7.86 -22.73 8.16
CA MET A 25 -8.50 -23.85 7.44
C MET A 25 -8.14 -23.92 5.96
N ASP A 26 -7.77 -22.78 5.36
CA ASP A 26 -7.45 -22.69 3.93
C ASP A 26 -5.93 -22.73 3.66
N GLY A 27 -5.07 -22.89 4.68
CA GLY A 27 -3.62 -22.86 4.54
C GLY A 27 -2.84 -23.18 5.82
N GLU A 28 -1.76 -22.44 6.05
CA GLU A 28 -0.95 -22.54 7.26
C GLU A 28 -1.66 -21.93 8.47
N LYS A 29 -1.27 -22.41 9.68
CA LYS A 29 -1.80 -21.85 10.92
C LYS A 29 -1.59 -20.33 10.95
N THR A 30 -2.70 -19.60 10.96
CA THR A 30 -2.73 -18.13 10.98
C THR A 30 -3.13 -17.64 12.35
N ASP A 31 -2.35 -16.73 12.91
CA ASP A 31 -2.65 -16.00 14.13
C ASP A 31 -2.61 -14.49 13.82
N PHE A 32 -3.78 -13.87 13.79
CA PHE A 32 -3.88 -12.45 13.44
C PHE A 32 -3.29 -11.51 14.48
N GLU A 33 -3.23 -11.89 15.76
CA GLU A 33 -2.56 -11.08 16.79
C GLU A 33 -1.07 -10.90 16.43
N THR A 34 -0.44 -11.95 15.90
CA THR A 34 0.96 -11.93 15.48
C THR A 34 1.14 -11.43 14.04
N LEU A 35 0.20 -11.80 13.13
CA LEU A 35 0.34 -11.50 11.70
C LEU A 35 0.08 -10.03 11.38
N ILE A 36 -0.89 -9.40 12.06
CA ILE A 36 -1.29 -8.00 11.83
C ILE A 36 -1.43 -7.28 13.18
N PRO A 37 -0.32 -7.10 13.93
CA PRO A 37 -0.36 -6.58 15.29
C PRO A 37 -0.87 -5.14 15.37
N LYS A 38 -0.71 -4.34 14.32
CA LYS A 38 -1.26 -2.98 14.27
C LYS A 38 -2.76 -2.92 14.46
N GLU A 39 -3.49 -3.99 14.15
CA GLU A 39 -4.95 -4.07 14.26
C GLU A 39 -5.39 -5.05 15.36
N TYR A 40 -4.77 -6.22 15.45
CA TYR A 40 -5.25 -7.32 16.28
C TYR A 40 -4.45 -7.57 17.57
N ALA A 41 -3.40 -6.77 17.86
CA ALA A 41 -2.71 -6.92 19.17
C ALA A 41 -3.71 -6.77 20.33
N LYS A 42 -3.50 -7.51 21.41
CA LYS A 42 -4.43 -7.60 22.57
C LYS A 42 -4.79 -6.26 23.19
N GLU A 43 -3.87 -5.31 23.13
CA GLU A 43 -4.02 -3.97 23.69
C GLU A 43 -4.83 -3.03 22.80
N ARG A 44 -5.22 -3.52 21.60
CA ARG A 44 -5.94 -2.72 20.59
C ARG A 44 -7.42 -3.07 20.56
N SER A 45 -8.23 -2.09 20.20
CA SER A 45 -9.63 -2.28 19.88
C SER A 45 -9.82 -1.95 18.40
N CYS A 46 -10.26 -2.92 17.62
CA CYS A 46 -10.50 -2.78 16.18
C CYS A 46 -11.92 -3.22 15.78
N ALA A 47 -12.78 -3.47 16.76
CA ALA A 47 -14.12 -3.99 16.51
C ALA A 47 -14.92 -3.10 15.55
N GLU A 48 -14.80 -1.77 15.68
CA GLU A 48 -15.48 -0.80 14.81
C GLU A 48 -15.08 -0.87 13.33
N HIS A 49 -13.95 -1.45 13.02
CA HIS A 49 -13.50 -1.65 11.64
C HIS A 49 -14.16 -2.87 10.98
N HIS A 50 -14.86 -3.72 11.77
CA HIS A 50 -15.40 -4.99 11.30
C HIS A 50 -16.92 -4.93 11.10
N LEU A 51 -17.35 -5.45 9.94
CA LEU A 51 -18.74 -5.81 9.69
C LEU A 51 -18.89 -7.32 9.86
N LEU A 52 -19.91 -7.74 10.61
CA LEU A 52 -20.19 -9.13 10.91
C LEU A 52 -21.54 -9.55 10.31
N ALA A 53 -21.61 -10.79 9.87
CA ALA A 53 -22.86 -11.54 9.68
C ALA A 53 -23.02 -12.47 10.88
N VAL A 54 -24.05 -12.27 11.70
CA VAL A 54 -24.24 -12.99 12.97
C VAL A 54 -25.64 -13.60 13.01
N ASN A 55 -25.76 -14.83 13.50
CA ASN A 55 -27.02 -15.48 13.80
C ASN A 55 -26.93 -16.27 15.13
N GLU A 56 -27.93 -17.11 15.41
CA GLU A 56 -27.98 -17.93 16.63
C GLU A 56 -26.78 -18.87 16.79
N GLN A 57 -26.09 -19.20 15.71
CA GLN A 57 -24.88 -20.06 15.69
C GLN A 57 -23.57 -19.23 15.87
N GLY A 58 -23.66 -17.91 16.06
CA GLY A 58 -22.51 -17.01 16.21
C GLY A 58 -22.13 -16.30 14.91
N ILE A 59 -20.84 -15.96 14.77
CA ILE A 59 -20.30 -15.26 13.60
C ILE A 59 -20.28 -16.21 12.39
N ARG A 60 -20.98 -15.82 11.32
CA ARG A 60 -21.08 -16.57 10.06
C ARG A 60 -20.20 -15.98 8.98
N GLY A 61 -19.91 -14.69 9.05
CA GLY A 61 -19.00 -13.99 8.15
C GLY A 61 -18.47 -12.70 8.76
N MET A 62 -17.33 -12.28 8.27
CA MET A 62 -16.65 -11.08 8.74
C MET A 62 -15.91 -10.41 7.59
N ILE A 63 -15.85 -9.09 7.61
CA ILE A 63 -14.99 -8.25 6.78
C ILE A 63 -14.48 -7.09 7.61
N ALA A 64 -13.22 -6.78 7.50
CA ALA A 64 -12.68 -5.56 8.08
C ALA A 64 -12.39 -4.52 7.00
N THR A 65 -12.51 -3.25 7.38
CA THR A 65 -12.10 -2.11 6.56
C THR A 65 -11.30 -1.17 7.43
N LEU A 66 -9.98 -1.19 7.25
CA LEU A 66 -9.07 -0.32 7.97
C LEU A 66 -9.04 1.06 7.31
N PRO A 67 -9.55 2.11 7.98
CA PRO A 67 -9.47 3.46 7.44
C PRO A 67 -8.05 4.00 7.58
N GLY A 68 -7.63 4.80 6.61
CA GLY A 68 -6.33 5.45 6.61
C GLY A 68 -6.35 6.81 5.94
N VAL A 69 -5.25 7.53 6.09
CA VAL A 69 -4.99 8.78 5.38
C VAL A 69 -3.61 8.67 4.73
N MET A 70 -3.59 8.86 3.42
CA MET A 70 -2.35 8.97 2.65
C MET A 70 -2.10 10.43 2.32
N HIS A 71 -0.96 10.94 2.77
CA HIS A 71 -0.48 12.27 2.41
C HIS A 71 0.26 12.19 1.07
N VAL A 72 -0.09 13.08 0.14
CA VAL A 72 0.50 13.17 -1.20
C VAL A 72 0.87 14.63 -1.44
N GLY A 73 2.09 15.01 -1.09
CA GLY A 73 2.48 16.41 -1.01
C GLY A 73 1.66 17.16 0.02
N GLU A 74 0.95 18.19 -0.43
CA GLU A 74 0.04 18.99 0.41
C GLU A 74 -1.41 18.48 0.42
N LEU A 75 -1.68 17.40 -0.32
CA LEU A 75 -3.02 16.82 -0.45
C LEU A 75 -3.13 15.54 0.38
N GLU A 76 -4.35 15.24 0.79
CA GLU A 76 -4.68 14.03 1.55
C GLU A 76 -5.69 13.20 0.78
N LEU A 77 -5.50 11.87 0.81
CA LEU A 77 -6.44 10.88 0.31
C LEU A 77 -6.94 10.04 1.47
N LYS A 78 -8.26 9.94 1.63
CA LYS A 78 -8.88 9.00 2.54
C LYS A 78 -8.84 7.61 1.93
N THR A 79 -8.22 6.67 2.61
CA THR A 79 -8.07 5.29 2.15
C THR A 79 -8.90 4.32 2.97
N GLY A 80 -9.25 3.18 2.37
CA GLY A 80 -9.90 2.08 3.07
C GLY A 80 -9.27 0.76 2.63
N TYR A 81 -8.54 0.09 3.53
CA TYR A 81 -7.97 -1.22 3.21
C TYR A 81 -8.91 -2.33 3.67
N VAL A 82 -9.39 -3.15 2.74
CA VAL A 82 -10.27 -4.28 3.02
C VAL A 82 -9.43 -5.51 3.31
N GLY A 83 -9.65 -6.09 4.50
CA GLY A 83 -8.92 -7.29 4.92
C GLY A 83 -9.80 -8.27 5.67
N THR A 84 -9.19 -9.38 6.08
CA THR A 84 -9.79 -10.46 6.89
C THR A 84 -11.17 -10.94 6.43
N VAL A 85 -11.40 -10.94 5.10
CA VAL A 85 -12.66 -11.40 4.50
C VAL A 85 -12.84 -12.88 4.78
N SER A 86 -13.72 -13.21 5.72
CA SER A 86 -13.90 -14.55 6.27
C SER A 86 -15.36 -14.98 6.23
N VAL A 87 -15.60 -16.24 5.83
CA VAL A 87 -16.93 -16.86 5.92
C VAL A 87 -16.76 -18.23 6.56
N HIS A 88 -17.55 -18.48 7.61
CA HIS A 88 -17.55 -19.77 8.30
C HIS A 88 -17.77 -20.91 7.29
N PRO A 89 -16.99 -22.01 7.32
CA PRO A 89 -17.09 -23.07 6.31
C PRO A 89 -18.50 -23.60 6.11
N GLN A 90 -19.27 -23.78 7.18
CA GLN A 90 -20.67 -24.23 7.12
C GLN A 90 -21.66 -23.17 6.61
N ALA A 91 -21.24 -21.91 6.43
CA ALA A 91 -22.04 -20.82 5.88
C ALA A 91 -21.59 -20.40 4.47
N ARG A 92 -20.63 -21.15 3.89
CA ARG A 92 -20.21 -20.90 2.50
C ARG A 92 -21.39 -21.20 1.56
N GLY A 93 -21.58 -20.35 0.56
CA GLY A 93 -22.73 -20.42 -0.36
C GLY A 93 -23.96 -19.63 0.06
N GLU A 94 -24.06 -19.14 1.31
CA GLU A 94 -25.19 -18.35 1.81
C GLU A 94 -25.14 -16.85 1.41
N GLY A 95 -24.11 -16.42 0.67
CA GLY A 95 -24.01 -15.03 0.16
C GLY A 95 -23.44 -14.02 1.14
N HIS A 96 -22.96 -14.43 2.32
CA HIS A 96 -22.46 -13.52 3.36
C HIS A 96 -21.30 -12.64 2.88
N MET A 97 -20.32 -13.20 2.15
CA MET A 97 -19.22 -12.41 1.59
C MET A 97 -19.74 -11.28 0.69
N LYS A 98 -20.66 -11.60 -0.23
CA LYS A 98 -21.22 -10.60 -1.15
C LYS A 98 -21.89 -9.47 -0.37
N LYS A 99 -22.76 -9.80 0.58
CA LYS A 99 -23.48 -8.81 1.38
C LYS A 99 -22.55 -7.94 2.23
N LEU A 100 -21.54 -8.54 2.85
CA LEU A 100 -20.55 -7.81 3.66
C LEU A 100 -19.70 -6.87 2.80
N MET A 101 -19.26 -7.31 1.61
CA MET A 101 -18.52 -6.45 0.67
C MET A 101 -19.35 -5.26 0.20
N GLU A 102 -20.62 -5.47 -0.15
CA GLU A 102 -21.55 -4.40 -0.54
C GLU A 102 -21.75 -3.37 0.59
N LEU A 103 -21.94 -3.85 1.82
CA LEU A 103 -22.07 -2.98 3.00
C LEU A 103 -20.77 -2.21 3.30
N SER A 104 -19.60 -2.86 3.17
CA SER A 104 -18.32 -2.22 3.35
C SER A 104 -18.09 -1.10 2.33
N LEU A 105 -18.38 -1.34 1.04
CA LEU A 105 -18.28 -0.33 -0.01
C LEU A 105 -19.26 0.83 0.21
N THR A 106 -20.48 0.55 0.65
CA THR A 106 -21.45 1.59 0.99
C THR A 106 -20.93 2.47 2.12
N ARG A 107 -20.47 1.86 3.21
CA ARG A 107 -19.90 2.58 4.37
C ARG A 107 -18.67 3.43 3.98
N MET A 108 -17.80 2.92 3.12
CA MET A 108 -16.66 3.69 2.62
C MET A 108 -17.11 4.92 1.83
N ARG A 109 -18.11 4.79 0.95
CA ARG A 109 -18.67 5.92 0.20
C ARG A 109 -19.30 6.97 1.13
N GLU A 110 -20.07 6.53 2.11
CA GLU A 110 -20.70 7.42 3.13
C GLU A 110 -19.64 8.17 3.95
N ASN A 111 -18.51 7.53 4.26
CA ASN A 111 -17.40 8.15 4.98
C ASN A 111 -16.49 9.02 4.08
N GLY A 112 -16.79 9.10 2.78
CA GLY A 112 -16.03 9.87 1.81
C GLY A 112 -14.63 9.31 1.53
N THR A 113 -14.47 7.99 1.59
CA THR A 113 -13.23 7.30 1.17
C THR A 113 -12.97 7.55 -0.31
N ASP A 114 -11.74 7.90 -0.66
CA ASP A 114 -11.34 8.22 -2.03
C ASP A 114 -10.94 6.97 -2.81
N ILE A 115 -10.20 6.08 -2.13
CA ILE A 115 -9.64 4.89 -2.74
C ILE A 115 -9.65 3.73 -1.74
N SER A 116 -10.06 2.56 -2.22
CA SER A 116 -10.03 1.33 -1.43
C SER A 116 -9.06 0.33 -2.04
N MET A 117 -8.36 -0.42 -1.18
CA MET A 117 -7.41 -1.45 -1.56
C MET A 117 -7.73 -2.77 -0.87
N LEU A 118 -7.25 -3.86 -1.45
CA LEU A 118 -7.23 -5.17 -0.80
C LEU A 118 -6.15 -6.09 -1.39
N GLY A 119 -5.65 -6.99 -0.57
CA GLY A 119 -4.93 -8.19 -1.01
C GLY A 119 -5.89 -9.28 -1.49
N GLY A 120 -5.42 -10.19 -2.35
CA GLY A 120 -6.19 -11.35 -2.72
C GLY A 120 -6.37 -11.57 -4.22
N ARG A 121 -7.20 -12.56 -4.57
CA ARG A 121 -7.35 -13.00 -5.97
C ARG A 121 -8.22 -12.04 -6.77
N ARG A 122 -7.68 -11.49 -7.87
CA ARG A 122 -8.40 -10.56 -8.76
C ARG A 122 -9.77 -11.10 -9.18
N GLN A 123 -9.87 -12.37 -9.60
CA GLN A 123 -11.11 -12.98 -10.10
C GLN A 123 -12.25 -12.95 -9.08
N ARG A 124 -11.91 -12.97 -7.77
CA ARG A 124 -12.89 -12.88 -6.69
C ARG A 124 -13.38 -11.45 -6.47
N TYR A 125 -12.48 -10.48 -6.55
CA TYR A 125 -12.75 -9.12 -6.14
C TYR A 125 -13.07 -8.15 -7.29
N ALA A 126 -12.78 -8.51 -8.54
CA ALA A 126 -13.20 -7.74 -9.73
C ALA A 126 -14.72 -7.56 -9.81
N TYR A 127 -15.50 -8.53 -9.31
CA TYR A 127 -16.97 -8.40 -9.19
C TYR A 127 -17.40 -7.19 -8.33
N PHE A 128 -16.55 -6.76 -7.40
CA PHE A 128 -16.78 -5.62 -6.51
C PHE A 128 -16.05 -4.35 -6.96
N GLY A 129 -15.51 -4.34 -8.16
CA GLY A 129 -14.81 -3.19 -8.72
C GLY A 129 -13.33 -3.07 -8.34
N TYR A 130 -12.70 -4.12 -7.80
CA TYR A 130 -11.27 -4.10 -7.51
C TYR A 130 -10.46 -4.61 -8.70
N GLU A 131 -9.64 -3.74 -9.28
CA GLU A 131 -8.74 -4.07 -10.39
C GLU A 131 -7.27 -3.96 -9.96
N SER A 132 -6.39 -4.73 -10.63
CA SER A 132 -4.96 -4.67 -10.35
C SER A 132 -4.37 -3.34 -10.79
N GLY A 133 -3.62 -2.67 -9.92
CA GLY A 133 -3.05 -1.36 -10.22
C GLY A 133 -1.89 -0.99 -9.30
N GLY A 134 -1.38 0.23 -9.53
CA GLY A 134 -0.24 0.78 -8.83
C GLY A 134 1.09 0.46 -9.51
N LEU A 135 2.15 1.12 -9.06
CA LEU A 135 3.49 1.03 -9.63
C LEU A 135 4.51 0.67 -8.55
N GLU A 136 5.03 -0.53 -8.64
CA GLU A 136 6.04 -1.05 -7.74
C GLU A 136 7.20 -1.64 -8.53
N TYR A 137 8.41 -1.09 -8.35
CA TYR A 137 9.63 -1.64 -8.92
C TYR A 137 10.33 -2.52 -7.88
N HIS A 138 10.93 -3.61 -8.36
CA HIS A 138 11.70 -4.54 -7.56
C HIS A 138 13.12 -4.59 -8.09
N ALA A 139 14.09 -4.17 -7.28
CA ALA A 139 15.50 -4.25 -7.58
C ALA A 139 16.11 -5.52 -6.96
N ASP A 140 16.69 -6.40 -7.77
CA ASP A 140 17.29 -7.66 -7.33
C ASP A 140 18.82 -7.52 -7.19
N PHE A 141 19.36 -7.95 -6.04
CA PHE A 141 20.80 -7.92 -5.73
C PHE A 141 21.30 -9.32 -5.42
N ARG A 142 22.50 -9.63 -5.92
CA ARG A 142 23.19 -10.91 -5.76
C ARG A 142 24.62 -10.70 -5.24
N PRO A 143 25.29 -11.74 -4.70
CA PRO A 143 26.66 -11.62 -4.21
C PRO A 143 27.65 -11.04 -5.23
N TYR A 144 27.52 -11.45 -6.50
CA TYR A 144 28.36 -10.91 -7.58
C TYR A 144 28.12 -9.41 -7.75
N THR A 145 26.86 -8.99 -7.85
CA THR A 145 26.47 -7.58 -8.00
C THR A 145 27.02 -6.73 -6.85
N VAL A 146 26.84 -7.19 -5.61
CA VAL A 146 27.30 -6.47 -4.42
C VAL A 146 28.82 -6.36 -4.38
N ARG A 147 29.54 -7.41 -4.75
CA ARG A 147 31.03 -7.42 -4.77
C ARG A 147 31.62 -6.59 -5.90
N GLN A 148 31.04 -6.64 -7.10
CA GLN A 148 31.62 -6.03 -8.29
C GLN A 148 31.02 -4.65 -8.60
N ALA A 149 29.70 -4.58 -8.82
CA ALA A 149 29.05 -3.33 -9.22
C ALA A 149 29.03 -2.30 -8.08
N MET A 150 28.93 -2.75 -6.83
CA MET A 150 28.96 -1.87 -5.65
C MET A 150 30.33 -1.77 -4.97
N ALA A 151 31.45 -2.12 -5.66
CA ALA A 151 32.79 -2.09 -5.08
C ALA A 151 33.12 -0.74 -4.45
N GLU A 152 32.86 0.35 -5.14
CA GLU A 152 33.11 1.73 -4.69
C GLU A 152 32.08 2.30 -3.72
N VAL A 153 31.01 1.55 -3.40
CA VAL A 153 29.99 2.00 -2.44
C VAL A 153 30.51 1.74 -1.02
N ASP A 154 30.75 2.81 -0.26
CA ASP A 154 31.15 2.71 1.15
C ASP A 154 29.98 2.23 2.02
N ALA A 155 30.15 1.05 2.62
CA ALA A 155 29.18 0.41 3.52
C ALA A 155 29.79 0.13 4.92
N GLU A 156 30.97 0.68 5.21
CA GLU A 156 31.61 0.54 6.51
C GLU A 156 30.92 1.39 7.59
N GLY A 157 31.05 1.02 8.83
CA GLY A 157 30.50 1.75 9.99
C GLY A 157 28.98 1.69 10.14
N PHE A 158 28.24 0.99 9.25
CA PHE A 158 26.80 0.80 9.42
C PHE A 158 26.48 -0.25 10.48
N SER A 159 25.41 0.01 11.22
CA SER A 159 24.73 -0.96 12.09
C SER A 159 23.23 -0.88 11.93
N PHE A 160 22.53 -2.00 12.18
CA PHE A 160 21.07 -2.07 12.08
C PHE A 160 20.50 -2.61 13.38
N THR A 161 19.57 -1.87 13.96
CA THR A 161 18.85 -2.25 15.19
C THR A 161 17.36 -2.35 14.92
N PRO A 162 16.66 -3.36 15.49
CA PRO A 162 15.20 -3.42 15.38
C PRO A 162 14.57 -2.17 16.00
N VAL A 163 13.60 -1.58 15.29
CA VAL A 163 12.81 -0.46 15.79
C VAL A 163 11.80 -1.00 16.80
N GLN A 164 11.89 -0.53 18.06
CA GLN A 164 10.97 -0.94 19.13
C GLN A 164 9.92 0.15 19.37
N PRO A 165 8.69 -0.23 19.78
CA PRO A 165 7.67 0.76 20.17
C PRO A 165 8.18 1.70 21.27
N GLY A 166 7.98 3.01 21.09
CA GLY A 166 8.41 4.04 22.03
C GLY A 166 9.90 4.38 22.03
N SER A 167 10.70 3.75 21.15
CA SER A 167 12.15 4.04 21.06
C SER A 167 12.45 5.36 20.33
N GLU A 168 13.68 5.87 20.51
CA GLU A 168 14.20 6.99 19.71
C GLU A 168 14.19 6.67 18.22
N GLU A 169 14.56 5.43 17.87
CA GLU A 169 14.57 4.93 16.50
C GLU A 169 13.18 4.97 15.86
N GLU A 170 12.13 4.67 16.61
CA GLU A 170 10.75 4.79 16.11
C GLU A 170 10.40 6.24 15.80
N ALA A 171 10.73 7.16 16.70
CA ALA A 171 10.47 8.60 16.47
C ALA A 171 11.24 9.14 15.26
N LEU A 172 12.50 8.74 15.09
CA LEU A 172 13.34 9.13 13.95
C LEU A 172 12.82 8.53 12.64
N ALA A 173 12.44 7.24 12.64
CA ALA A 173 11.90 6.56 11.46
C ALA A 173 10.55 7.17 11.03
N LEU A 174 9.65 7.44 11.98
CA LEU A 174 8.36 8.07 11.71
C LEU A 174 8.56 9.48 11.11
N LYS A 175 9.42 10.29 11.70
CA LYS A 175 9.74 11.63 11.17
C LYS A 175 10.31 11.57 9.76
N LEU A 176 11.19 10.60 9.48
CA LEU A 176 11.79 10.42 8.16
C LEU A 176 10.74 9.92 7.14
N GLN A 177 9.83 9.03 7.55
CA GLN A 177 8.72 8.56 6.73
C GLN A 177 7.77 9.72 6.37
N GLU A 178 7.40 10.57 7.34
CA GLU A 178 6.53 11.73 7.14
C GLU A 178 7.18 12.84 6.26
N SER A 179 8.49 12.80 6.08
CA SER A 179 9.19 13.73 5.17
C SER A 179 9.15 13.31 3.71
N GLN A 180 8.64 12.11 3.40
CA GLN A 180 8.55 11.64 2.03
C GLN A 180 7.43 12.35 1.25
N PRO A 181 7.55 12.48 -0.08
CA PRO A 181 6.53 13.12 -0.91
C PRO A 181 5.15 12.42 -0.87
N CYS A 182 5.13 11.14 -0.50
CA CYS A 182 3.93 10.33 -0.36
C CYS A 182 4.13 9.37 0.81
N TRP A 183 3.22 9.38 1.79
CA TRP A 183 3.32 8.57 2.99
C TRP A 183 1.95 8.34 3.63
N VAL A 184 1.80 7.24 4.38
CA VAL A 184 0.58 6.90 5.12
C VAL A 184 0.72 7.31 6.59
N ASN A 185 -0.32 7.87 7.17
CA ASN A 185 -0.33 8.24 8.59
C ASN A 185 -0.33 6.98 9.48
N ARG A 186 0.83 6.66 10.06
CA ARG A 186 1.03 5.51 10.97
C ARG A 186 0.87 5.86 12.45
N LYS A 187 0.67 7.14 12.81
CA LYS A 187 0.55 7.58 14.22
C LYS A 187 -0.49 6.80 15.02
N PRO A 188 -1.68 6.47 14.47
CA PRO A 188 -2.68 5.73 15.24
C PRO A 188 -2.20 4.34 15.69
N PHE A 189 -1.27 3.72 14.95
CA PHE A 189 -0.78 2.37 15.22
C PHE A 189 0.60 2.35 15.88
N GLY A 190 1.40 3.38 15.64
CA GLY A 190 2.85 3.39 15.84
C GLY A 190 3.60 2.82 14.62
N PHE A 191 4.77 3.37 14.35
CA PHE A 191 5.59 2.96 13.20
C PHE A 191 6.04 1.50 13.31
N ALA A 192 6.52 1.09 14.49
CA ALA A 192 7.01 -0.27 14.72
C ALA A 192 5.88 -1.31 14.57
N ALA A 193 4.69 -1.04 15.12
CA ALA A 193 3.56 -1.95 15.01
C ALA A 193 3.03 -2.08 13.57
N ALA A 194 3.00 -0.98 12.81
CA ALA A 194 2.65 -1.02 11.39
C ALA A 194 3.64 -1.88 10.60
N ALA A 195 4.95 -1.65 10.81
CA ALA A 195 6.01 -2.38 10.12
C ALA A 195 6.12 -3.86 10.52
N ALA A 196 5.56 -4.27 11.66
CA ALA A 196 5.59 -5.66 12.13
C ALA A 196 4.53 -6.56 11.46
N SER A 197 3.66 -6.01 10.60
CA SER A 197 2.65 -6.80 9.90
C SER A 197 3.29 -7.76 8.88
N TYR A 198 2.65 -8.93 8.68
CA TYR A 198 3.06 -9.97 7.72
C TYR A 198 4.49 -10.48 7.93
N THR A 199 4.86 -10.73 9.20
CA THR A 199 6.20 -11.22 9.58
C THR A 199 7.35 -10.28 9.18
N CYS A 200 7.04 -9.02 8.90
CA CYS A 200 8.05 -7.99 8.66
C CYS A 200 8.54 -7.35 9.97
N GLY A 201 9.53 -6.51 9.85
CA GLY A 201 10.03 -5.67 10.95
C GLY A 201 10.76 -4.45 10.41
N ALA A 202 10.73 -3.37 11.18
CA ALA A 202 11.51 -2.18 10.89
C ALA A 202 12.89 -2.25 11.55
N TRP A 203 13.88 -1.73 10.83
CA TRP A 203 15.27 -1.65 11.26
C TRP A 203 15.81 -0.24 11.07
N ALA A 204 16.25 0.37 12.15
CA ALA A 204 16.97 1.64 12.08
C ALA A 204 18.42 1.41 11.67
N ALA A 205 18.87 2.14 10.67
CA ALA A 205 20.27 2.16 10.22
C ALA A 205 21.01 3.31 10.89
N ARG A 206 22.18 3.04 11.46
CA ARG A 206 23.12 4.06 11.94
C ARG A 206 24.47 3.87 11.22
N LYS A 207 25.13 4.97 10.89
CA LYS A 207 26.52 4.98 10.43
C LYS A 207 27.36 5.79 11.40
N ASP A 208 28.36 5.18 12.01
CA ASP A 208 29.22 5.81 13.03
C ASP A 208 28.40 6.49 14.15
N GLY A 209 27.34 5.80 14.61
CA GLY A 209 26.42 6.26 15.64
C GLY A 209 25.34 7.26 15.19
N LYS A 210 25.41 7.84 13.98
CA LYS A 210 24.42 8.78 13.45
C LYS A 210 23.30 8.02 12.74
N PHE A 211 22.04 8.43 12.94
CA PHE A 211 20.88 7.86 12.22
C PHE A 211 21.01 8.10 10.71
N ALA A 212 21.08 7.01 9.97
CA ALA A 212 21.32 7.00 8.52
C ALA A 212 20.05 6.66 7.70
N GLY A 213 18.97 6.26 8.37
CA GLY A 213 17.72 5.89 7.74
C GLY A 213 17.07 4.67 8.37
N TYR A 214 16.08 4.13 7.69
CA TYR A 214 15.42 2.88 8.10
C TYR A 214 15.09 2.00 6.90
N LEU A 215 14.82 0.75 7.19
CA LEU A 215 14.24 -0.20 6.25
C LEU A 215 13.20 -1.09 6.94
N VAL A 216 12.22 -1.56 6.17
CA VAL A 216 11.27 -2.59 6.58
C VAL A 216 11.58 -3.85 5.77
N SER A 217 11.81 -4.95 6.47
CA SER A 217 12.20 -6.22 5.84
C SER A 217 11.36 -7.38 6.38
N ASN A 218 11.20 -8.42 5.56
CA ASN A 218 10.63 -9.70 6.00
C ASN A 218 11.51 -10.40 7.04
N GLY A 219 10.99 -11.43 7.70
CA GLY A 219 11.71 -12.18 8.74
C GLY A 219 13.03 -12.80 8.27
N GLU A 220 13.14 -13.21 6.99
CA GLU A 220 14.36 -13.75 6.39
C GLU A 220 15.37 -12.67 5.98
N LYS A 221 15.00 -11.40 6.09
CA LYS A 221 15.82 -10.23 5.74
C LYS A 221 16.25 -10.14 4.27
N ASN A 222 15.68 -10.95 3.40
CA ASN A 222 16.01 -11.05 1.98
C ASN A 222 15.07 -10.26 1.06
N SER A 223 14.05 -9.63 1.64
CA SER A 223 13.12 -8.73 0.95
C SER A 223 12.90 -7.47 1.79
N VAL A 224 13.30 -6.33 1.25
CA VAL A 224 13.11 -5.01 1.82
C VAL A 224 11.93 -4.36 1.12
N SER A 225 10.83 -4.19 1.83
CA SER A 225 9.58 -3.61 1.32
C SER A 225 9.55 -2.08 1.40
N GLU A 226 10.38 -1.49 2.25
CA GLU A 226 10.51 -0.05 2.39
C GLU A 226 11.95 0.31 2.76
N LEU A 227 12.53 1.30 2.07
CA LEU A 227 13.88 1.79 2.30
C LEU A 227 13.89 3.31 2.19
N VAL A 228 14.24 3.99 3.29
CA VAL A 228 14.40 5.43 3.31
C VAL A 228 15.73 5.81 3.94
N ALA A 229 16.59 6.43 3.15
CA ALA A 229 17.86 6.97 3.62
C ALA A 229 17.67 8.40 4.17
N ALA A 230 18.29 8.70 5.30
CA ALA A 230 18.33 10.06 5.83
C ALA A 230 19.25 10.95 4.97
N GLU A 231 19.08 12.25 5.09
CA GLU A 231 19.89 13.24 4.37
C GLU A 231 21.40 13.03 4.64
N GLY A 232 22.20 13.10 3.59
CA GLY A 232 23.65 12.85 3.65
C GLY A 232 24.05 11.38 3.53
N PHE A 233 23.10 10.43 3.52
CA PHE A 233 23.38 9.01 3.36
C PHE A 233 22.83 8.44 2.04
N GLY A 234 23.58 7.54 1.43
CA GLY A 234 23.19 6.93 0.16
C GLY A 234 22.37 5.64 0.35
N PRO A 235 21.21 5.48 -0.31
CA PRO A 235 20.45 4.23 -0.21
C PRO A 235 21.20 2.99 -0.67
N ALA A 236 22.12 3.12 -1.65
CA ALA A 236 22.98 2.02 -2.09
C ALA A 236 23.92 1.52 -0.97
N ALA A 237 24.41 2.43 -0.12
CA ALA A 237 25.24 2.05 1.03
C ALA A 237 24.43 1.25 2.07
N LEU A 238 23.18 1.65 2.34
CA LEU A 238 22.28 0.90 3.21
C LEU A 238 22.01 -0.52 2.66
N VAL A 239 21.71 -0.62 1.36
CA VAL A 239 21.49 -1.90 0.67
C VAL A 239 22.72 -2.81 0.77
N LYS A 240 23.92 -2.28 0.45
CA LYS A 240 25.18 -3.04 0.52
C LYS A 240 25.48 -3.48 1.95
N ALA A 241 25.37 -2.57 2.93
CA ALA A 241 25.60 -2.88 4.33
C ALA A 241 24.63 -3.95 4.84
N TRP A 242 23.34 -3.81 4.55
CA TRP A 242 22.31 -4.79 4.91
C TRP A 242 22.58 -6.17 4.32
N PHE A 243 22.90 -6.21 3.01
CA PHE A 243 23.23 -7.44 2.32
C PHE A 243 24.41 -8.20 2.96
N LEU A 244 25.52 -7.48 3.21
CA LEU A 244 26.74 -8.07 3.76
C LEU A 244 26.56 -8.51 5.22
N GLN A 245 25.94 -7.70 6.07
CA GLN A 245 25.78 -8.01 7.49
C GLN A 245 24.84 -9.18 7.75
N ASN A 246 23.88 -9.44 6.84
CA ASN A 246 22.98 -10.58 6.96
C ASN A 246 23.45 -11.80 6.12
N GLY A 247 24.59 -11.75 5.46
CA GLY A 247 25.15 -12.86 4.69
C GLY A 247 24.22 -13.35 3.57
N LEU A 248 23.55 -12.42 2.87
CA LEU A 248 22.49 -12.76 1.95
C LEU A 248 23.02 -13.30 0.61
N GLU A 249 22.33 -14.31 0.07
CA GLU A 249 22.55 -14.81 -1.30
C GLU A 249 21.65 -14.09 -2.32
N ARG A 250 20.60 -13.45 -1.84
CA ARG A 250 19.71 -12.61 -2.65
C ARG A 250 19.06 -11.56 -1.77
N LEU A 251 18.86 -10.37 -2.34
CA LEU A 251 18.08 -9.32 -1.73
C LEU A 251 17.18 -8.69 -2.79
N ASN A 252 15.89 -8.61 -2.50
CA ASN A 252 14.94 -7.83 -3.29
C ASN A 252 14.62 -6.54 -2.53
N VAL A 253 14.64 -5.40 -3.24
CA VAL A 253 14.28 -4.10 -2.67
C VAL A 253 13.11 -3.52 -3.47
N THR A 254 12.00 -3.28 -2.80
CA THR A 254 10.83 -2.63 -3.36
C THR A 254 11.03 -1.11 -3.43
N ILE A 255 10.65 -0.53 -4.56
CA ILE A 255 10.80 0.90 -4.85
C ILE A 255 9.45 1.44 -5.31
N PRO A 256 8.84 2.40 -4.57
CA PRO A 256 7.61 3.05 -5.01
C PRO A 256 7.75 3.72 -6.37
N GLY A 257 6.73 3.63 -7.23
CA GLY A 257 6.74 4.19 -8.58
C GLY A 257 7.00 5.70 -8.65
N TRP A 258 6.67 6.42 -7.59
CA TRP A 258 6.95 7.85 -7.45
C TRP A 258 8.39 8.16 -7.01
N ASN A 259 9.13 7.20 -6.42
CA ASN A 259 10.49 7.45 -5.91
C ASN A 259 11.56 7.28 -7.00
N ARG A 260 11.53 8.18 -7.98
CA ARG A 260 12.48 8.19 -9.10
C ARG A 260 13.96 8.33 -8.67
N PRO A 261 14.30 9.16 -7.65
CA PRO A 261 15.69 9.21 -7.16
C PRO A 261 16.20 7.87 -6.63
N LEU A 262 15.39 7.15 -5.84
CA LEU A 262 15.76 5.83 -5.32
C LEU A 262 15.91 4.83 -6.47
N MET A 263 14.96 4.81 -7.42
CA MET A 263 15.02 3.97 -8.60
C MET A 263 16.31 4.21 -9.41
N ALA A 264 16.62 5.48 -9.72
CA ALA A 264 17.80 5.84 -10.49
C ALA A 264 19.13 5.46 -9.79
N ARG A 265 19.14 5.47 -8.46
CA ARG A 265 20.32 5.07 -7.69
C ARG A 265 20.49 3.56 -7.62
N LEU A 266 19.43 2.80 -7.34
CA LEU A 266 19.51 1.36 -7.16
C LEU A 266 19.62 0.60 -8.49
N SER A 267 18.98 1.09 -9.56
CA SER A 267 19.06 0.48 -10.90
C SER A 267 20.49 0.42 -11.49
N ARG A 268 21.40 1.27 -11.01
CA ARG A 268 22.82 1.25 -11.42
C ARG A 268 23.56 -0.01 -10.95
N TYR A 269 23.04 -0.62 -9.89
CA TYR A 269 23.71 -1.73 -9.20
C TYR A 269 22.90 -3.02 -9.22
N ALA A 270 21.59 -2.95 -9.44
CA ALA A 270 20.73 -4.12 -9.42
C ALA A 270 21.07 -5.08 -10.58
N GLU A 271 21.02 -6.39 -10.31
CA GLU A 271 21.12 -7.46 -11.32
C GLU A 271 19.97 -7.40 -12.31
N GLY A 272 18.77 -7.06 -11.81
CA GLY A 272 17.57 -6.92 -12.60
C GLY A 272 16.55 -5.99 -11.94
N MET A 273 15.65 -5.46 -12.76
CA MET A 273 14.54 -4.62 -12.33
C MET A 273 13.23 -5.16 -12.90
N ASN A 274 12.25 -5.35 -12.04
CA ASN A 274 10.90 -5.74 -12.44
C ASN A 274 9.90 -4.66 -12.05
N LEU A 275 8.83 -4.52 -12.83
CA LEU A 275 7.70 -3.64 -12.54
C LEU A 275 6.45 -4.50 -12.37
N THR A 276 5.75 -4.32 -11.26
CA THR A 276 4.50 -5.03 -10.96
C THR A 276 3.42 -4.05 -10.47
N PRO A 277 2.13 -4.40 -10.64
CA PRO A 277 1.06 -3.80 -9.85
C PRO A 277 1.25 -4.16 -8.37
N CYS A 278 0.98 -3.22 -7.46
CA CYS A 278 1.14 -3.46 -6.03
C CYS A 278 -0.10 -4.10 -5.37
N GLU A 279 -1.32 -3.72 -5.80
CA GLU A 279 -2.56 -4.09 -5.11
C GLU A 279 -3.75 -4.31 -6.05
N LYS A 280 -4.89 -4.69 -5.44
CA LYS A 280 -6.21 -4.61 -6.06
C LYS A 280 -6.87 -3.34 -5.51
N ILE A 281 -7.23 -2.46 -6.42
CA ILE A 281 -7.63 -1.08 -6.12
C ILE A 281 -9.02 -0.81 -6.68
N HIS A 282 -9.84 -0.12 -5.89
CA HIS A 282 -11.11 0.44 -6.31
C HIS A 282 -11.11 1.94 -6.01
N ILE A 283 -11.04 2.79 -7.04
CA ILE A 283 -11.17 4.23 -6.87
C ILE A 283 -12.66 4.55 -6.67
N LEU A 284 -13.00 5.11 -5.51
CA LEU A 284 -14.36 5.49 -5.17
C LEU A 284 -14.67 6.94 -5.57
N ARG A 285 -13.65 7.81 -5.61
CA ARG A 285 -13.74 9.21 -6.00
C ARG A 285 -12.56 9.56 -6.90
N TYR A 286 -12.80 9.71 -8.20
CA TYR A 286 -11.73 9.94 -9.18
C TYR A 286 -11.02 11.28 -9.02
N ARG A 287 -11.78 12.37 -8.77
CA ARG A 287 -11.25 13.72 -8.69
C ARG A 287 -10.07 13.85 -7.72
N PRO A 288 -10.21 13.58 -6.40
CA PRO A 288 -9.11 13.77 -5.46
C PRO A 288 -7.92 12.83 -5.75
N VAL A 289 -8.17 11.60 -6.19
CA VAL A 289 -7.12 10.63 -6.53
C VAL A 289 -6.28 11.10 -7.71
N ILE A 290 -6.92 11.56 -8.78
CA ILE A 290 -6.20 12.07 -9.96
C ILE A 290 -5.46 13.35 -9.62
N GLU A 291 -6.09 14.30 -8.92
CA GLU A 291 -5.48 15.57 -8.55
C GLU A 291 -4.21 15.36 -7.72
N ALA A 292 -4.29 14.55 -6.67
CA ALA A 292 -3.16 14.29 -5.78
C ALA A 292 -2.01 13.57 -6.51
N LEU A 293 -2.30 12.45 -7.18
CA LEU A 293 -1.25 11.62 -7.76
C LEU A 293 -0.67 12.20 -9.06
N LEU A 294 -1.46 12.93 -9.85
CA LEU A 294 -0.94 13.61 -11.03
C LEU A 294 -0.08 14.81 -10.65
N THR A 295 -0.47 15.55 -9.59
CA THR A 295 0.36 16.60 -9.00
C THR A 295 1.70 16.04 -8.49
N LEU A 296 1.67 14.92 -7.79
CA LEU A 296 2.89 14.22 -7.36
C LEU A 296 3.75 13.84 -8.57
N LYS A 297 3.14 13.28 -9.62
CA LYS A 297 3.83 12.88 -10.84
C LYS A 297 4.49 14.05 -11.55
N GLY A 298 3.84 15.20 -11.58
CA GLY A 298 4.38 16.45 -12.15
C GLY A 298 5.69 16.92 -11.52
N ARG A 299 6.01 16.50 -10.27
CA ARG A 299 7.26 16.85 -9.61
C ARG A 299 8.50 16.16 -10.21
N TYR A 300 8.32 15.05 -10.94
CA TYR A 300 9.44 14.27 -11.47
C TYR A 300 9.28 13.87 -12.96
N THR A 301 8.14 14.14 -13.55
CA THR A 301 7.86 13.87 -14.97
C THR A 301 7.23 15.09 -15.60
N PRO A 302 7.74 15.62 -16.73
CA PRO A 302 7.05 16.66 -17.47
C PRO A 302 5.67 16.19 -17.92
N LEU A 303 4.63 16.92 -17.53
CA LEU A 303 3.26 16.71 -17.97
C LEU A 303 2.98 17.62 -19.16
N ALA A 304 2.49 17.07 -20.26
CA ALA A 304 2.05 17.90 -21.39
C ALA A 304 0.85 18.76 -20.98
N ASP A 305 0.83 20.02 -21.42
CA ASP A 305 -0.35 20.87 -21.29
C ASP A 305 -1.51 20.27 -22.05
N GLY A 306 -2.70 20.31 -21.47
CA GLY A 306 -3.89 19.72 -22.07
C GLY A 306 -5.11 19.79 -21.19
N LYS A 307 -6.23 19.36 -21.76
CA LYS A 307 -7.52 19.19 -21.09
C LYS A 307 -8.14 17.87 -21.53
N LEU A 308 -8.61 17.07 -20.57
CA LEU A 308 -9.21 15.77 -20.83
C LEU A 308 -10.41 15.57 -19.91
N ALA A 309 -11.59 15.40 -20.48
CA ALA A 309 -12.79 15.01 -19.73
C ALA A 309 -12.94 13.49 -19.76
N LEU A 310 -13.22 12.88 -18.62
CA LEU A 310 -13.40 11.44 -18.42
C LEU A 310 -14.74 11.17 -17.76
N GLU A 311 -15.43 10.11 -18.18
CA GLU A 311 -16.67 9.64 -17.57
C GLU A 311 -16.58 8.14 -17.29
N ALA A 312 -16.73 7.76 -16.02
CA ALA A 312 -16.83 6.37 -15.59
C ALA A 312 -17.58 6.29 -14.24
N ASP A 313 -18.24 5.17 -13.97
CA ASP A 313 -18.94 4.86 -12.70
C ASP A 313 -19.88 5.97 -12.22
N GLY A 314 -20.55 6.67 -13.15
CA GLY A 314 -21.45 7.78 -12.86
C GLY A 314 -20.75 9.08 -12.41
N GLN A 315 -19.44 9.16 -12.51
CA GLN A 315 -18.64 10.36 -12.27
C GLN A 315 -18.12 10.93 -13.59
N THR A 316 -18.29 12.21 -13.79
CA THR A 316 -17.66 12.96 -14.89
C THR A 316 -16.70 13.97 -14.31
N ILE A 317 -15.47 13.96 -14.77
CA ILE A 317 -14.39 14.85 -14.30
C ILE A 317 -13.64 15.44 -15.50
N THR A 318 -13.11 16.63 -15.29
CA THR A 318 -12.19 17.28 -16.24
C THR A 318 -10.84 17.49 -15.59
N VAL A 319 -9.81 16.90 -16.19
CA VAL A 319 -8.41 17.09 -15.81
C VAL A 319 -7.81 18.16 -16.73
N THR A 320 -7.17 19.16 -16.16
CA THR A 320 -6.47 20.21 -16.90
C THR A 320 -5.04 20.31 -16.36
N VAL A 321 -4.07 20.29 -17.26
CA VAL A 321 -2.67 20.62 -16.94
C VAL A 321 -2.29 21.84 -17.78
N LYS A 322 -1.77 22.86 -17.11
CA LYS A 322 -1.27 24.07 -17.76
C LYS A 322 0.00 24.56 -17.05
N ASN A 323 1.08 24.67 -17.80
CA ASN A 323 2.40 25.04 -17.25
C ASN A 323 2.80 24.19 -16.04
N GLY A 324 2.52 22.88 -16.07
CA GLY A 324 2.79 21.95 -14.98
C GLY A 324 1.81 21.99 -13.80
N ALA A 325 0.91 22.96 -13.74
CA ALA A 325 -0.13 23.02 -12.70
C ALA A 325 -1.30 22.09 -13.09
N VAL A 326 -1.68 21.21 -12.15
CA VAL A 326 -2.79 20.26 -12.28
C VAL A 326 -4.03 20.84 -11.60
N CYS A 327 -5.17 20.75 -12.28
CA CYS A 327 -6.46 21.08 -11.74
C CYS A 327 -7.50 20.04 -12.21
N VAL A 328 -8.27 19.51 -11.28
CA VAL A 328 -9.34 18.54 -11.56
C VAL A 328 -10.66 19.07 -11.05
N THR A 329 -11.65 19.15 -11.95
CA THR A 329 -13.00 19.63 -11.62
C THR A 329 -14.06 18.57 -11.94
N ASP A 330 -15.19 18.63 -11.24
CA ASP A 330 -16.34 17.81 -11.56
C ASP A 330 -17.03 18.33 -12.83
N GLY A 331 -17.60 17.42 -13.62
CA GLY A 331 -18.23 17.72 -14.90
C GLY A 331 -17.26 17.85 -16.07
N GLY A 332 -17.80 18.08 -17.28
CA GLY A 332 -17.07 18.28 -18.52
C GLY A 332 -17.95 18.05 -19.75
N GLU A 333 -17.58 18.68 -20.87
CA GLU A 333 -18.23 18.49 -22.16
C GLU A 333 -17.50 17.38 -22.92
N ASP A 334 -18.25 16.59 -23.71
CA ASP A 334 -17.75 15.50 -24.54
C ASP A 334 -16.75 14.56 -23.84
N PRO A 335 -17.10 13.98 -22.68
CA PRO A 335 -16.16 13.17 -21.94
C PRO A 335 -15.81 11.88 -22.69
N TRP A 336 -14.55 11.47 -22.58
CA TRP A 336 -14.16 10.12 -22.96
C TRP A 336 -14.79 9.12 -22.02
N LYS A 337 -15.79 8.39 -22.53
CA LYS A 337 -16.53 7.38 -21.77
C LYS A 337 -15.73 6.11 -21.68
N LEU A 338 -15.53 5.67 -20.46
CA LEU A 338 -14.75 4.48 -20.11
C LEU A 338 -15.60 3.55 -19.25
N THR A 339 -15.43 2.26 -19.47
CA THR A 339 -15.93 1.26 -18.51
C THR A 339 -15.15 1.35 -17.21
N HIS A 340 -15.69 0.79 -16.13
CA HIS A 340 -15.01 0.69 -14.85
C HIS A 340 -13.58 0.14 -14.98
N ARG A 341 -13.41 -0.93 -15.75
CA ARG A 341 -12.11 -1.54 -15.98
C ARG A 341 -11.16 -0.61 -16.74
N GLU A 342 -11.63 -0.01 -17.82
CA GLU A 342 -10.78 0.87 -18.66
C GLU A 342 -10.28 2.10 -17.89
N ILE A 343 -11.11 2.73 -17.05
CA ILE A 343 -10.66 3.88 -16.24
C ILE A 343 -9.59 3.45 -15.23
N HIS A 344 -9.73 2.29 -14.57
CA HIS A 344 -8.71 1.77 -13.66
C HIS A 344 -7.43 1.39 -14.40
N GLU A 345 -7.53 0.76 -15.56
CA GLU A 345 -6.37 0.44 -16.41
C GLU A 345 -5.67 1.71 -16.90
N LEU A 346 -6.40 2.72 -17.38
CA LEU A 346 -5.83 4.01 -17.76
C LEU A 346 -5.07 4.67 -16.60
N LEU A 347 -5.72 4.74 -15.44
CA LEU A 347 -5.20 5.51 -14.31
C LEU A 347 -4.06 4.79 -13.58
N LEU A 348 -4.11 3.46 -13.43
CA LEU A 348 -3.27 2.75 -12.45
C LEU A 348 -2.48 1.57 -13.03
N SER A 349 -2.77 1.09 -14.24
CA SER A 349 -2.05 -0.06 -14.79
C SER A 349 -0.76 0.38 -15.48
N PRO A 350 0.40 -0.25 -15.19
CA PRO A 350 1.61 0.01 -15.95
C PRO A 350 1.61 -0.59 -17.36
N PHE A 351 0.57 -1.35 -17.73
CA PHE A 351 0.52 -2.15 -18.96
C PHE A 351 -0.58 -1.72 -19.94
N ALA A 352 -1.38 -0.69 -19.61
CA ALA A 352 -2.48 -0.20 -20.47
C ALA A 352 -2.00 0.87 -21.46
N LEU A 353 -0.98 0.57 -22.24
CA LEU A 353 -0.30 1.53 -23.12
C LEU A 353 -1.25 2.13 -24.16
N ASP A 354 -2.10 1.31 -24.79
CA ASP A 354 -3.05 1.76 -25.81
C ASP A 354 -4.05 2.82 -25.29
N LEU A 355 -4.46 2.70 -24.03
CA LEU A 355 -5.31 3.70 -23.38
C LEU A 355 -4.50 4.96 -23.03
N GLN A 356 -3.29 4.77 -22.52
CA GLN A 356 -2.43 5.86 -22.06
C GLN A 356 -1.92 6.72 -23.21
N ASP A 357 -1.67 6.14 -24.38
CA ASP A 357 -1.26 6.87 -25.59
C ASP A 357 -2.35 7.82 -26.13
N ARG A 358 -3.61 7.62 -25.75
CA ARG A 358 -4.72 8.52 -26.08
C ARG A 358 -4.86 9.72 -25.14
N ALA A 359 -4.18 9.70 -24.00
CA ALA A 359 -4.14 10.80 -23.03
C ALA A 359 -2.96 11.74 -23.31
N PRO A 360 -2.96 12.98 -22.80
CA PRO A 360 -1.80 13.85 -22.91
C PRO A 360 -0.55 13.22 -22.30
N ARG A 361 0.57 13.39 -22.99
CA ARG A 361 1.84 12.74 -22.65
C ARG A 361 2.26 13.01 -21.18
N GLY A 362 2.64 11.95 -20.50
CA GLY A 362 3.16 12.01 -19.14
C GLY A 362 2.10 11.93 -18.05
N TRP A 363 0.78 11.98 -18.39
CA TRP A 363 -0.25 11.98 -17.36
C TRP A 363 -0.41 10.63 -16.67
N PHE A 364 -0.54 9.55 -17.42
CA PHE A 364 -0.81 8.21 -16.88
C PHE A 364 0.35 7.23 -17.13
N PRO A 365 0.43 6.11 -16.40
CA PRO A 365 -0.34 5.79 -15.21
C PRO A 365 0.06 6.67 -14.01
N LEU A 366 -0.86 6.79 -13.04
CA LEU A 366 -0.62 7.48 -11.76
C LEU A 366 0.27 6.63 -10.86
N PRO A 367 1.16 7.24 -10.05
CA PRO A 367 2.18 6.51 -9.29
C PRO A 367 1.68 5.99 -7.92
N TRP A 368 0.52 5.32 -7.90
CA TRP A 368 0.02 4.70 -6.67
C TRP A 368 0.98 3.62 -6.16
N HIS A 369 1.21 3.60 -4.87
CA HIS A 369 1.94 2.57 -4.15
C HIS A 369 1.45 2.46 -2.71
N THR A 370 1.27 1.24 -2.22
CA THR A 370 0.95 0.94 -0.83
C THR A 370 2.08 0.13 -0.22
N PRO A 371 2.83 0.67 0.76
CA PRO A 371 3.85 -0.10 1.48
C PRO A 371 3.25 -1.30 2.21
N VAL A 372 3.97 -2.41 2.32
CA VAL A 372 3.52 -3.61 3.06
C VAL A 372 3.13 -3.29 4.51
N ALA A 373 3.84 -2.38 5.16
CA ALA A 373 3.52 -1.90 6.50
C ALA A 373 2.10 -1.30 6.62
N ASP A 374 1.53 -0.81 5.52
CA ASP A 374 0.23 -0.15 5.48
C ASP A 374 -0.88 -1.05 4.90
N THR A 375 -0.54 -2.26 4.44
CA THR A 375 -1.52 -3.28 3.99
C THR A 375 -2.24 -3.92 5.18
N PHE A 376 -3.41 -4.54 4.93
CA PHE A 376 -4.28 -5.11 5.95
C PHE A 376 -4.78 -6.52 5.57
#